data_c154b5ccf86e71a8138253b8bf6ed0cc
#
_entry.id   c154b5ccf86e71a8138253b8bf6ed0cc
#
_cell.length_a   1.000
_cell.length_b   1.000
_cell.length_c   1.000
_cell.angle_alpha   90.00
_cell.angle_beta   90.00
_cell.angle_gamma   90.00
#
_symmetry.space_group_name_H-M   'P 1'
#
loop_
_entity.id
_entity.type
_entity.pdbx_description
1 polymer ?
#
loop_
_entity_poly.entity_id
_entity_poly.type
_entity_poly.pdbx_seq_one_letter_code
_entity_poly.pdbx_strand_id
1 'polypeptide(L)'
;MLFVKTDELKKGMRLARPIYNKDGVLLYERNSKLTIQGIVSIKNFGLIGIFILEPAEPVPPMTQADIDFERFQTMYVFSIQEELGKILQTKRLYKMPTIAANIVKSYGHID
;
A
#
# COMPACT_ATOMS: atom_id res chain seq x y z
N MET A 1 -15.49 -9.59 -2.91
CA MET A 1 -14.18 -8.96 -2.65
C MET A 1 -14.02 -8.75 -1.16
N LEU A 2 -12.92 -9.21 -0.61
CA LEU A 2 -12.67 -9.21 0.83
C LEU A 2 -11.33 -8.56 1.12
N PHE A 3 -11.28 -7.64 2.08
CA PHE A 3 -10.01 -7.07 2.54
C PHE A 3 -9.33 -8.04 3.52
N VAL A 4 -8.11 -8.44 3.21
CA VAL A 4 -7.34 -9.37 4.03
C VAL A 4 -6.07 -8.69 4.50
N LYS A 5 -5.82 -8.72 5.80
CA LYS A 5 -4.58 -8.17 6.37
C LYS A 5 -3.38 -8.92 5.84
N THR A 6 -2.27 -8.21 5.65
CA THR A 6 -1.04 -8.78 5.09
C THR A 6 -0.58 -10.02 5.85
N ASP A 7 -0.70 -10.03 7.17
CA ASP A 7 -0.30 -11.16 8.02
C ASP A 7 -1.19 -12.40 7.85
N GLU A 8 -2.36 -12.24 7.26
CA GLU A 8 -3.33 -13.31 7.05
C GLU A 8 -3.34 -13.81 5.61
N LEU A 9 -2.49 -13.26 4.73
CA LEU A 9 -2.41 -13.68 3.34
C LEU A 9 -1.87 -15.08 3.21
N LYS A 10 -2.48 -15.86 2.31
CA LYS A 10 -2.11 -17.25 2.04
C LYS A 10 -1.87 -17.47 0.57
N LYS A 11 -0.95 -18.40 0.27
CA LYS A 11 -0.68 -18.84 -1.09
C LYS A 11 -1.96 -19.31 -1.78
N GLY A 12 -2.15 -18.90 -3.02
CA GLY A 12 -3.31 -19.31 -3.82
C GLY A 12 -4.49 -18.35 -3.77
N MET A 13 -4.50 -17.37 -2.87
CA MET A 13 -5.51 -16.31 -2.88
C MET A 13 -5.42 -15.51 -4.17
N ARG A 14 -6.59 -15.14 -4.73
CA ARG A 14 -6.64 -14.37 -5.97
C ARG A 14 -6.74 -12.88 -5.67
N LEU A 15 -5.96 -12.08 -6.36
CA LEU A 15 -5.98 -10.62 -6.21
C LEU A 15 -7.24 -10.02 -6.84
N ALA A 16 -7.95 -9.18 -6.09
CA ALA A 16 -9.11 -8.46 -6.61
C ALA A 16 -8.70 -7.21 -7.39
N ARG A 17 -7.55 -6.64 -7.07
CA ARG A 17 -7.05 -5.40 -7.67
C ARG A 17 -5.58 -5.56 -8.05
N PRO A 18 -5.13 -4.83 -9.09
CA PRO A 18 -3.72 -4.86 -9.47
C PRO A 18 -2.85 -4.25 -8.39
N ILE A 19 -1.61 -4.70 -8.27
CA ILE A 19 -0.63 -4.17 -7.32
C ILE A 19 0.50 -3.50 -8.10
N TYR A 20 0.77 -2.24 -7.76
CA TYR A 20 1.82 -1.44 -8.37
C TYR A 20 2.93 -1.15 -7.35
N ASN A 21 4.14 -0.89 -7.86
CA ASN A 21 5.20 -0.37 -7.00
C ASN A 21 5.10 1.17 -6.87
N LYS A 22 6.03 1.78 -6.14
CA LYS A 22 6.05 3.23 -5.91
C LYS A 22 6.20 4.05 -7.19
N ASP A 23 6.75 3.48 -8.25
CA ASP A 23 6.95 4.14 -9.54
C ASP A 23 5.77 3.94 -10.49
N GLY A 24 4.72 3.25 -10.03
CA GLY A 24 3.53 2.99 -10.81
C GLY A 24 3.68 1.83 -11.79
N VAL A 25 4.70 0.98 -11.60
CA VAL A 25 4.91 -0.21 -12.43
C VAL A 25 4.06 -1.34 -11.89
N LEU A 26 3.32 -1.99 -12.78
CA LEU A 26 2.47 -3.14 -12.43
C LEU A 26 3.34 -4.32 -12.00
N LEU A 27 3.15 -4.78 -10.77
CA LEU A 27 3.86 -5.94 -10.24
C LEU A 27 3.03 -7.21 -10.32
N TYR A 28 1.76 -7.13 -9.96
CA TYR A 28 0.83 -8.26 -9.97
C TYR A 28 -0.50 -7.82 -10.56
N GLU A 29 -0.96 -8.58 -11.54
CA GLU A 29 -2.25 -8.32 -12.18
C GLU A 29 -3.39 -8.81 -11.28
N ARG A 30 -4.56 -8.20 -11.40
CA ARG A 30 -5.76 -8.72 -10.76
C ARG A 30 -6.08 -10.12 -11.29
N ASN A 31 -6.73 -10.92 -10.46
CA ASN A 31 -7.01 -12.33 -10.69
C ASN A 31 -5.78 -13.25 -10.67
N SER A 32 -4.60 -12.72 -10.44
CA SER A 32 -3.40 -13.53 -10.21
C SER A 32 -3.48 -14.20 -8.85
N LYS A 33 -2.96 -15.43 -8.78
CA LYS A 33 -2.85 -16.15 -7.52
C LYS A 33 -1.60 -15.73 -6.76
N LEU A 34 -1.74 -15.47 -5.48
CA LEU A 34 -0.61 -15.14 -4.63
C LEU A 34 0.36 -16.30 -4.50
N THR A 35 1.63 -16.00 -4.66
CA THR A 35 2.74 -16.90 -4.35
C THR A 35 3.33 -16.50 -3.00
N ILE A 36 4.15 -17.37 -2.40
CA ILE A 36 4.87 -17.05 -1.17
C ILE A 36 5.77 -15.83 -1.37
N GLN A 37 6.45 -15.75 -2.51
CA GLN A 37 7.29 -14.60 -2.86
C GLN A 37 6.46 -13.32 -2.99
N GLY A 38 5.28 -13.41 -3.59
CA GLY A 38 4.36 -12.28 -3.70
C GLY A 38 3.92 -11.76 -2.33
N ILE A 39 3.62 -12.66 -1.40
CA ILE A 39 3.23 -12.29 -0.04
C ILE A 39 4.39 -11.57 0.67
N VAL A 40 5.61 -12.08 0.54
CA VAL A 40 6.80 -11.43 1.11
C VAL A 40 6.99 -10.04 0.52
N SER A 41 6.83 -9.90 -0.79
CA SER A 41 6.94 -8.60 -1.46
C SER A 41 5.90 -7.60 -0.95
N ILE A 42 4.65 -8.05 -0.78
CA ILE A 42 3.57 -7.21 -0.25
C ILE A 42 3.88 -6.75 1.17
N LYS A 43 4.41 -7.63 2.01
CA LYS A 43 4.87 -7.27 3.37
C LYS A 43 5.98 -6.24 3.32
N ASN A 44 6.94 -6.41 2.42
CA ASN A 44 8.07 -5.49 2.27
C ASN A 44 7.63 -4.10 1.79
N PHE A 45 6.52 -4.01 1.04
CA PHE A 45 5.96 -2.73 0.65
C PHE A 45 5.30 -1.98 1.80
N GLY A 46 5.11 -2.62 2.95
CA GLY A 46 4.48 -2.01 4.10
C GLY A 46 2.98 -1.85 3.99
N LEU A 47 2.33 -2.61 3.12
CA LEU A 47 0.87 -2.57 2.99
C LEU A 47 0.22 -3.26 4.18
N ILE A 48 -0.84 -2.65 4.69
CA ILE A 48 -1.60 -3.19 5.84
C ILE A 48 -2.40 -4.42 5.40
N GLY A 49 -2.92 -4.40 4.19
CA GLY A 49 -3.69 -5.49 3.62
C GLY A 49 -4.02 -5.20 2.17
N ILE A 50 -4.65 -6.16 1.53
CA ILE A 50 -5.07 -6.06 0.13
C ILE A 50 -6.45 -6.68 -0.05
N PHE A 51 -7.10 -6.34 -1.17
CA PHE A 51 -8.38 -6.92 -1.52
C PHE A 51 -8.19 -8.23 -2.28
N ILE A 52 -8.90 -9.26 -1.85
CA ILE A 52 -8.83 -10.62 -2.35
C ILE A 52 -10.19 -11.01 -2.91
N LEU A 53 -10.21 -11.77 -4.01
CA LEU A 53 -11.42 -12.39 -4.52
C LEU A 53 -11.68 -13.70 -3.78
N GLU A 54 -12.93 -13.91 -3.39
CA GLU A 54 -13.34 -15.21 -2.84
C GLU A 54 -13.23 -16.29 -3.91
N PRO A 55 -13.10 -17.59 -3.55
CA PRO A 55 -12.78 -18.65 -4.53
C PRO A 55 -13.68 -18.71 -5.75
N ALA A 56 -14.97 -18.48 -5.59
CA ALA A 56 -15.94 -18.54 -6.69
C ALA A 56 -16.32 -17.16 -7.23
N GLU A 57 -15.72 -16.12 -6.73
CA GLU A 57 -16.07 -14.75 -7.09
C GLU A 57 -15.53 -14.39 -8.48
N PRO A 58 -16.37 -13.85 -9.39
CA PRO A 58 -15.87 -13.38 -10.68
C PRO A 58 -15.02 -12.13 -10.52
N VAL A 59 -14.09 -11.91 -11.45
CA VAL A 59 -13.26 -10.71 -11.47
C VAL A 59 -14.14 -9.52 -11.80
N PRO A 60 -14.22 -8.49 -10.93
CA PRO A 60 -15.02 -7.30 -11.23
C PRO A 60 -14.46 -6.57 -12.46
N PRO A 61 -15.32 -6.03 -13.34
CA PRO A 61 -14.82 -5.22 -14.44
C PRO A 61 -14.15 -3.95 -13.92
N MET A 62 -13.08 -3.54 -14.58
CA MET A 62 -12.39 -2.28 -14.30
C MET A 62 -12.28 -1.47 -15.57
N THR A 63 -12.66 -0.21 -15.51
CA THR A 63 -12.44 0.73 -16.61
C THR A 63 -10.99 1.20 -16.57
N GLN A 64 -10.56 1.86 -17.66
CA GLN A 64 -9.22 2.47 -17.67
C GLN A 64 -9.08 3.52 -16.57
N ALA A 65 -10.16 4.25 -16.25
CA ALA A 65 -10.16 5.21 -15.16
C ALA A 65 -9.93 4.53 -13.80
N ASP A 66 -10.54 3.36 -13.58
CA ASP A 66 -10.33 2.60 -12.35
C ASP A 66 -8.89 2.12 -12.22
N ILE A 67 -8.29 1.65 -13.31
CA ILE A 67 -6.90 1.19 -13.34
C ILE A 67 -5.96 2.36 -13.03
N ASP A 68 -6.18 3.50 -13.66
CA ASP A 68 -5.38 4.71 -13.45
C ASP A 68 -5.50 5.19 -12.00
N PHE A 69 -6.70 5.16 -11.45
CA PHE A 69 -6.96 5.54 -10.06
C PHE A 69 -6.17 4.65 -9.09
N GLU A 70 -6.22 3.33 -9.26
CA GLU A 70 -5.48 2.38 -8.40
C GLU A 70 -3.97 2.63 -8.48
N ARG A 71 -3.47 2.88 -9.68
CA ARG A 71 -2.05 3.15 -9.91
C ARG A 71 -1.61 4.44 -9.21
N PHE A 72 -2.32 5.53 -9.42
CA PHE A 72 -1.98 6.81 -8.81
C PHE A 72 -2.15 6.80 -7.30
N GLN A 73 -3.18 6.13 -6.80
CA GLN A 73 -3.39 5.99 -5.36
C GLN A 73 -2.21 5.28 -4.70
N THR A 74 -1.71 4.22 -5.30
CA THR A 74 -0.54 3.48 -4.81
C THR A 74 0.69 4.38 -4.76
N MET A 75 0.96 5.10 -5.84
CA MET A 75 2.09 6.03 -5.92
C MET A 75 1.99 7.11 -4.83
N TYR A 76 0.80 7.64 -4.62
CA TYR A 76 0.54 8.67 -3.61
C TYR A 76 0.78 8.15 -2.19
N VAL A 77 0.31 6.95 -1.88
CA VAL A 77 0.53 6.33 -0.57
C VAL A 77 2.01 6.12 -0.30
N PHE A 78 2.76 5.61 -1.28
CA PHE A 78 4.22 5.45 -1.13
C PHE A 78 4.93 6.78 -0.93
N SER A 79 4.50 7.83 -1.61
CA SER A 79 5.04 9.18 -1.44
C SER A 79 4.85 9.68 -0.01
N ILE A 80 3.65 9.48 0.57
CA ILE A 80 3.37 9.84 1.95
C ILE A 80 4.25 9.05 2.91
N GLN A 81 4.41 7.75 2.71
CA GLN A 81 5.25 6.91 3.55
C GLN A 81 6.70 7.34 3.52
N GLU A 82 7.22 7.75 2.37
CA GLU A 82 8.57 8.29 2.24
C GLU A 82 8.75 9.56 3.08
N GLU A 83 7.82 10.48 2.98
CA GLU A 83 7.87 11.73 3.75
C GLU A 83 7.82 11.47 5.25
N LEU A 84 6.96 10.57 5.70
CA LEU A 84 6.90 10.18 7.11
C LEU A 84 8.21 9.55 7.58
N GLY A 85 8.84 8.71 6.74
CA GLY A 85 10.13 8.12 7.03
C GLY A 85 11.22 9.15 7.24
N LYS A 86 11.28 10.18 6.39
CA LYS A 86 12.22 11.30 6.53
C LYS A 86 12.00 12.07 7.83
N ILE A 87 10.76 12.32 8.19
CA ILE A 87 10.41 13.03 9.42
C ILE A 87 10.83 12.22 10.65
N LEU A 88 10.61 10.91 10.65
CA LEU A 88 11.03 10.05 11.74
C LEU A 88 12.55 9.99 11.89
N GLN A 89 13.29 9.99 10.78
CA GLN A 89 14.75 10.08 10.82
C GLN A 89 15.21 11.40 11.41
N THR A 90 14.62 12.50 10.98
CA THR A 90 14.92 13.84 11.53
C THR A 90 14.65 13.87 13.03
N LYS A 91 13.56 13.30 13.48
CA LYS A 91 13.21 13.21 14.89
C LYS A 91 14.25 12.44 15.68
N ARG A 92 14.78 11.35 15.13
CA ARG A 92 15.83 10.58 15.79
C ARG A 92 17.13 11.35 15.91
N LEU A 93 17.50 12.08 14.85
CA LEU A 93 18.73 12.86 14.82
C LEU A 93 18.74 14.00 15.83
N TYR A 94 17.60 14.64 16.03
CA TYR A 94 17.50 15.83 16.85
C TYR A 94 16.98 15.60 18.27
N LYS A 95 16.61 14.40 18.62
CA LYS A 95 16.18 13.99 19.97
C LYS A 95 15.08 14.85 20.56
N MET A 96 14.01 15.05 20.06
CA MET A 96 13.25 16.04 20.38
C MET A 96 11.86 16.08 20.68
N PRO A 97 11.41 16.32 21.91
CA PRO A 97 10.06 16.76 22.23
C PRO A 97 9.65 17.99 21.42
N THR A 98 10.56 18.97 21.32
CA THR A 98 10.28 20.21 20.59
C THR A 98 10.08 19.97 19.10
N ILE A 99 10.93 19.16 18.47
CA ILE A 99 10.78 18.83 17.05
C ILE A 99 9.58 17.95 16.81
N ALA A 100 9.28 17.00 17.71
CA ALA A 100 8.08 16.21 17.63
C ALA A 100 6.82 17.09 17.64
N ALA A 101 6.77 18.08 18.53
CA ALA A 101 5.66 19.01 18.58
C ALA A 101 5.54 19.84 17.30
N ASN A 102 6.66 20.30 16.74
CA ASN A 102 6.68 21.06 15.50
C ASN A 102 6.22 20.21 14.31
N ILE A 103 6.61 18.95 14.25
CA ILE A 103 6.19 18.02 13.21
C ILE A 103 4.68 17.81 13.27
N VAL A 104 4.14 17.50 14.45
CA VAL A 104 2.71 17.33 14.66
C VAL A 104 1.95 18.59 14.26
N LYS A 105 2.42 19.75 14.69
CA LYS A 105 1.81 21.03 14.35
C LYS A 105 1.81 21.28 12.84
N SER A 106 2.93 21.00 12.16
CA SER A 106 3.06 21.16 10.73
C SER A 106 2.09 20.27 9.97
N TYR A 107 1.94 19.01 10.37
CA TYR A 107 1.03 18.07 9.72
C TYR A 107 -0.44 18.31 10.10
N GLY A 108 -0.70 18.80 11.27
CA GLY A 108 -2.04 19.18 11.67
C GLY A 108 -2.63 20.33 10.86
N HIS A 109 -1.79 21.14 10.21
CA HIS A 109 -2.23 22.21 9.34
C HIS A 109 -2.55 21.81 7.93
N ILE A 110 -2.25 20.58 7.55
CA ILE A 110 -2.51 20.05 6.21
C ILE A 110 -3.95 19.53 6.09
N ASP A 111 -4.56 19.22 7.18
CA ASP A 111 -5.93 18.71 7.22
C ASP A 111 -6.98 19.74 6.78
#